data_271acd9740048cf5e0bbff26b573d858
#
_entry.id   271acd9740048cf5e0bbff26b573d858
#
_cell.length_a   1.000
_cell.length_b   1.000
_cell.length_c   1.000
_cell.angle_alpha   90.00
_cell.angle_beta   90.00
_cell.angle_gamma   90.00
#
_symmetry.space_group_name_H-M   'P 1'
#
loop_
_entity.id
_entity.type
_entity.pdbx_description
1 polymer ?
#
loop_
_entity_poly.entity_id
_entity_poly.type
_entity_poly.pdbx_seq_one_letter_code
_entity_poly.pdbx_strand_id
1 'polypeptide(L)'
;MKRILLSTAFVASAATATYAGSADMAVVEPVIAQPVTVAPAQIGGNWTGGYGGLSLGKAWVEDDNFDDSEMVYGVHGGYDYDFGSFVLGGELDYQTGEDLNLGAEDVDDVVRLKMRAGYDLDRTLVYGVVGAAQLNTDNFDDTGWVAGLGAEYLVTDNVSLGAEYLYHQFDDFDDTGNDIDADTFSLRANFRF
;
A
#
# COMPACT_ATOMS: atom_id res chain seq x y z
N MET A 1 44.46 -9.90 -61.22
CA MET A 1 45.36 -8.78 -61.23
C MET A 1 45.80 -8.55 -59.80
N LYS A 2 46.91 -9.13 -59.40
CA LYS A 2 48.26 -8.63 -59.27
C LYS A 2 48.35 -7.31 -58.48
N ARG A 3 48.91 -7.36 -57.26
CA ARG A 3 50.11 -6.65 -56.74
C ARG A 3 50.10 -6.78 -55.21
N ILE A 4 50.90 -7.55 -54.54
CA ILE A 4 52.30 -7.60 -54.19
C ILE A 4 52.89 -6.19 -53.85
N LEU A 5 53.37 -6.07 -52.64
CA LEU A 5 54.57 -5.39 -52.15
C LEU A 5 54.38 -5.02 -50.67
N LEU A 6 55.27 -5.08 -49.79
CA LEU A 6 56.65 -5.43 -49.60
C LEU A 6 57.01 -5.03 -48.16
N SER A 7 57.76 -5.82 -47.52
CA SER A 7 58.42 -5.72 -46.23
C SER A 7 59.18 -4.40 -46.02
N THR A 8 59.24 -3.93 -44.78
CA THR A 8 60.48 -3.31 -44.26
C THR A 8 60.55 -3.57 -42.74
N ALA A 9 61.52 -4.37 -42.41
CA ALA A 9 62.00 -4.54 -41.05
C ALA A 9 62.85 -3.29 -40.68
N PHE A 10 62.58 -2.77 -39.51
CA PHE A 10 63.50 -1.75 -38.93
C PHE A 10 64.00 -2.29 -37.58
N VAL A 11 65.26 -2.67 -37.58
CA VAL A 11 66.05 -3.01 -36.40
C VAL A 11 66.60 -1.69 -35.87
N ALA A 12 66.26 -1.32 -34.66
CA ALA A 12 66.91 -0.21 -33.96
C ALA A 12 67.41 -0.71 -32.61
N SER A 13 68.63 -0.52 -32.44
CA SER A 13 69.54 -0.99 -31.41
C SER A 13 69.27 -0.41 -30.02
N ALA A 14 69.58 -1.26 -29.03
CA ALA A 14 69.56 -0.95 -27.61
C ALA A 14 70.51 0.20 -27.21
N ALA A 15 70.00 1.09 -26.38
CA ALA A 15 70.84 1.90 -25.52
C ALA A 15 70.36 1.65 -24.07
N THR A 16 71.12 0.89 -23.32
CA THR A 16 70.95 0.68 -21.88
C THR A 16 71.45 1.93 -21.15
N ALA A 17 70.55 2.77 -20.70
CA ALA A 17 70.88 3.80 -19.70
C ALA A 17 70.58 3.20 -18.32
N THR A 18 71.59 2.88 -17.58
CA THR A 18 71.53 2.57 -16.17
C THR A 18 71.30 3.85 -15.39
N TYR A 19 70.10 4.12 -14.99
CA TYR A 19 69.79 5.10 -13.97
C TYR A 19 69.97 4.48 -12.61
N ALA A 20 70.93 4.99 -11.85
CA ALA A 20 71.09 4.73 -10.44
C ALA A 20 69.85 5.28 -9.69
N GLY A 21 69.18 4.42 -8.97
CA GLY A 21 67.95 4.76 -8.28
C GLY A 21 68.10 5.77 -7.17
N SER A 22 67.27 6.79 -7.17
CA SER A 22 66.78 7.39 -5.93
C SER A 22 65.50 6.64 -5.55
N ALA A 23 65.51 6.04 -4.37
CA ALA A 23 64.32 5.47 -3.77
C ALA A 23 63.40 6.65 -3.37
N ASP A 24 62.56 7.08 -4.29
CA ASP A 24 61.41 7.87 -3.93
C ASP A 24 60.49 6.96 -3.12
N MET A 25 60.45 7.20 -1.82
CA MET A 25 59.39 6.61 -0.99
C MET A 25 58.08 7.15 -1.49
N ALA A 26 57.31 6.32 -2.17
CA ALA A 26 55.92 6.63 -2.52
C ALA A 26 55.23 7.03 -1.23
N VAL A 27 54.86 8.30 -1.13
CA VAL A 27 53.94 8.74 -0.08
C VAL A 27 52.62 8.04 -0.34
N VAL A 28 52.35 7.03 0.44
CA VAL A 28 51.03 6.41 0.42
C VAL A 28 50.08 7.47 0.98
N GLU A 29 49.38 8.17 0.09
CA GLU A 29 48.26 9.01 0.50
C GLU A 29 47.28 8.15 1.28
N PRO A 30 46.87 8.56 2.49
CA PRO A 30 45.87 7.82 3.22
C PRO A 30 44.63 7.78 2.36
N VAL A 31 44.18 6.56 2.00
CA VAL A 31 42.90 6.35 1.36
C VAL A 31 41.83 6.81 2.37
N ILE A 32 41.35 8.02 2.18
CA ILE A 32 40.17 8.49 2.93
C ILE A 32 39.05 7.60 2.50
N ALA A 33 38.72 6.62 3.35
CA ALA A 33 37.54 5.80 3.18
C ALA A 33 36.34 6.76 3.09
N GLN A 34 35.69 6.80 1.93
CA GLN A 34 34.47 7.57 1.79
C GLN A 34 33.49 7.04 2.84
N PRO A 35 32.80 7.93 3.56
CA PRO A 35 31.79 7.50 4.51
C PRO A 35 30.77 6.66 3.73
N VAL A 36 30.68 5.40 4.07
CA VAL A 36 29.62 4.53 3.57
C VAL A 36 28.34 5.15 4.14
N THR A 37 27.56 5.80 3.28
CA THR A 37 26.19 6.16 3.62
C THR A 37 25.44 4.83 3.80
N VAL A 38 25.38 4.36 5.03
CA VAL A 38 24.49 3.26 5.37
C VAL A 38 23.10 3.82 5.15
N ALA A 39 22.41 3.34 4.11
CA ALA A 39 20.99 3.58 3.96
C ALA A 39 20.34 3.18 5.30
N PRO A 40 19.46 4.00 5.87
CA PRO A 40 18.77 3.62 7.08
C PRO A 40 18.18 2.22 6.86
N ALA A 41 18.48 1.29 7.76
CA ALA A 41 17.84 -0.01 7.72
C ALA A 41 16.34 0.26 7.78
N GLN A 42 15.58 -0.24 6.82
CA GLN A 42 14.13 -0.21 6.92
C GLN A 42 13.76 -1.00 8.18
N ILE A 43 13.37 -0.28 9.21
CA ILE A 43 12.81 -0.84 10.43
C ILE A 43 11.33 -0.93 10.13
N GLY A 44 10.87 -2.10 9.66
CA GLY A 44 9.48 -2.29 9.33
C GLY A 44 9.28 -3.29 8.20
N GLY A 45 8.07 -3.77 8.03
CA GLY A 45 7.65 -4.54 6.87
C GLY A 45 7.67 -3.66 5.61
N ASN A 46 7.70 -4.26 4.44
CA ASN A 46 7.52 -3.49 3.20
C ASN A 46 6.03 -3.41 2.87
N TRP A 47 5.39 -2.33 3.28
CA TRP A 47 3.98 -2.08 2.99
C TRP A 47 3.76 -1.34 1.66
N THR A 48 4.83 -0.89 0.98
CA THR A 48 4.72 -0.23 -0.32
C THR A 48 4.30 -1.23 -1.38
N GLY A 49 3.23 -0.92 -2.11
CA GLY A 49 2.77 -1.71 -3.25
C GLY A 49 1.27 -1.68 -3.41
N GLY A 50 0.83 -2.26 -4.52
CA GLY A 50 -0.57 -2.54 -4.78
C GLY A 50 -1.04 -3.76 -3.97
N TYR A 51 -2.31 -3.79 -3.65
CA TYR A 51 -2.94 -4.94 -3.07
C TYR A 51 -4.38 -5.11 -3.57
N GLY A 52 -4.85 -6.33 -3.51
CA GLY A 52 -6.25 -6.68 -3.74
C GLY A 52 -6.67 -7.74 -2.74
N GLY A 53 -7.91 -7.69 -2.30
CA GLY A 53 -8.36 -8.57 -1.23
C GLY A 53 -9.85 -8.85 -1.22
N LEU A 54 -10.21 -9.73 -0.30
CA LEU A 54 -11.58 -10.09 0.02
C LEU A 54 -11.86 -9.70 1.47
N SER A 55 -13.11 -9.32 1.73
CA SER A 55 -13.60 -9.05 3.07
C SER A 55 -14.84 -9.87 3.36
N LEU A 56 -14.98 -10.26 4.63
CA LEU A 56 -16.18 -10.89 5.20
C LEU A 56 -16.44 -10.21 6.54
N GLY A 57 -17.65 -9.74 6.74
CA GLY A 57 -17.97 -8.97 7.92
C GLY A 57 -19.43 -9.03 8.32
N LYS A 58 -19.74 -8.17 9.25
CA LYS A 58 -21.08 -7.94 9.76
C LYS A 58 -21.31 -6.43 9.81
N ALA A 59 -22.45 -6.02 9.30
CA ALA A 59 -22.95 -4.65 9.42
C ALA A 59 -24.07 -4.60 10.47
N TRP A 60 -24.11 -3.51 11.20
CA TRP A 60 -25.20 -3.16 12.14
C TRP A 60 -25.71 -1.79 11.76
N VAL A 61 -27.02 -1.67 11.73
CA VAL A 61 -27.71 -0.41 11.55
C VAL A 61 -28.51 -0.15 12.83
N GLU A 62 -28.21 0.97 13.48
CA GLU A 62 -28.97 1.40 14.66
C GLU A 62 -29.99 2.44 14.21
N ASP A 63 -31.28 2.10 14.26
CA ASP A 63 -32.40 3.00 14.19
C ASP A 63 -33.21 2.87 15.50
N ASP A 64 -33.89 3.94 15.93
CA ASP A 64 -34.66 4.01 17.18
C ASP A 64 -35.72 2.88 17.33
N ASN A 65 -35.99 2.10 16.28
CA ASN A 65 -37.01 1.07 16.27
C ASN A 65 -36.57 -0.33 15.80
N PHE A 66 -35.33 -0.47 15.28
CA PHE A 66 -34.86 -1.75 14.71
C PHE A 66 -33.37 -1.94 14.98
N ASP A 67 -33.03 -3.12 15.54
CA ASP A 67 -31.69 -3.66 15.61
C ASP A 67 -31.58 -4.73 14.51
N ASP A 68 -31.02 -4.39 13.35
CA ASP A 68 -30.76 -5.39 12.31
C ASP A 68 -29.28 -5.58 12.07
N SER A 69 -28.90 -6.80 11.76
CA SER A 69 -27.49 -7.12 11.55
C SER A 69 -27.31 -8.17 10.47
N GLU A 70 -26.58 -7.81 9.44
CA GLU A 70 -26.40 -8.63 8.24
C GLU A 70 -24.96 -9.03 8.01
N MET A 71 -24.79 -10.20 7.41
CA MET A 71 -23.48 -10.64 6.91
C MET A 71 -23.17 -9.92 5.60
N VAL A 72 -21.98 -9.32 5.53
CA VAL A 72 -21.52 -8.58 4.37
C VAL A 72 -20.22 -9.18 3.86
N TYR A 73 -20.05 -9.21 2.55
CA TYR A 73 -18.83 -9.67 1.88
C TYR A 73 -18.47 -8.72 0.77
N GLY A 74 -17.17 -8.60 0.52
CA GLY A 74 -16.71 -7.62 -0.45
C GLY A 74 -15.36 -7.93 -1.05
N VAL A 75 -15.04 -7.12 -2.03
CA VAL A 75 -13.73 -7.08 -2.69
C VAL A 75 -13.16 -5.66 -2.57
N HIS A 76 -11.87 -5.58 -2.42
CA HIS A 76 -11.22 -4.28 -2.34
C HIS A 76 -9.85 -4.30 -3.01
N GLY A 77 -9.36 -3.14 -3.37
CA GLY A 77 -8.04 -2.97 -3.92
C GLY A 77 -7.52 -1.57 -3.66
N GLY A 78 -6.21 -1.48 -3.47
CA GLY A 78 -5.59 -0.22 -3.12
C GLY A 78 -4.11 -0.19 -3.38
N TYR A 79 -3.51 0.91 -3.00
CA TYR A 79 -2.08 1.11 -3.04
C TYR A 79 -1.62 1.82 -1.77
N ASP A 80 -0.60 1.26 -1.14
CA ASP A 80 0.06 1.85 0.02
C ASP A 80 1.46 2.34 -0.35
N TYR A 81 1.88 3.42 0.28
CA TYR A 81 3.24 3.91 0.25
C TYR A 81 3.79 4.00 1.68
N ASP A 82 4.88 3.28 1.90
CA ASP A 82 5.56 3.19 3.18
C ASP A 82 6.71 4.20 3.25
N PHE A 83 6.68 5.08 4.24
CA PHE A 83 7.71 6.07 4.54
C PHE A 83 8.70 5.60 5.60
N GLY A 84 8.65 4.31 5.99
CA GLY A 84 9.51 3.66 6.98
C GLY A 84 8.83 3.39 8.31
N SER A 85 8.18 4.35 8.92
CA SER A 85 7.40 4.20 10.16
C SER A 85 5.93 4.50 9.97
N PHE A 86 5.60 5.09 8.85
CA PHE A 86 4.28 5.60 8.54
C PHE A 86 3.88 5.19 7.13
N VAL A 87 2.67 4.69 6.98
CA VAL A 87 2.10 4.25 5.71
C VAL A 87 0.92 5.14 5.35
N LEU A 88 0.89 5.59 4.09
CA LEU A 88 -0.26 6.28 3.50
C LEU A 88 -0.75 5.49 2.30
N GLY A 89 -2.06 5.38 2.16
CA GLY A 89 -2.65 4.65 1.04
C GLY A 89 -4.03 5.14 0.64
N GLY A 90 -4.46 4.61 -0.49
CA GLY A 90 -5.83 4.79 -0.99
C GLY A 90 -6.42 3.44 -1.37
N GLU A 91 -7.70 3.27 -1.13
CA GLU A 91 -8.42 2.01 -1.33
C GLU A 91 -9.78 2.26 -1.95
N LEU A 92 -10.14 1.43 -2.92
CA LEU A 92 -11.49 1.28 -3.43
C LEU A 92 -12.04 -0.05 -2.89
N ASP A 93 -13.23 0.00 -2.33
CA ASP A 93 -13.90 -1.12 -1.69
C ASP A 93 -15.32 -1.23 -2.25
N TYR A 94 -15.72 -2.44 -2.56
CA TYR A 94 -17.08 -2.81 -2.96
C TYR A 94 -17.58 -3.92 -2.04
N GLN A 95 -18.71 -3.69 -1.42
CA GLN A 95 -19.30 -4.60 -0.46
C GLN A 95 -20.78 -4.81 -0.76
N THR A 96 -21.24 -6.04 -0.66
CA THR A 96 -22.65 -6.40 -0.80
C THR A 96 -23.07 -7.25 0.40
N GLY A 97 -24.34 -7.22 0.76
CA GLY A 97 -24.95 -8.04 1.81
C GLY A 97 -26.09 -8.88 1.22
N GLU A 98 -26.38 -10.01 1.84
CA GLU A 98 -27.62 -10.73 1.57
C GLU A 98 -28.70 -10.12 2.48
N ASP A 99 -29.67 -9.40 1.89
CA ASP A 99 -30.88 -8.88 2.58
C ASP A 99 -30.63 -7.75 3.61
N LEU A 100 -29.75 -6.76 3.31
CA LEU A 100 -29.73 -5.50 4.07
C LEU A 100 -31.03 -4.72 3.83
N ASN A 101 -32.00 -4.87 4.74
CA ASN A 101 -33.28 -4.18 4.69
C ASN A 101 -33.24 -2.92 5.56
N LEU A 102 -33.30 -1.73 4.95
CA LEU A 102 -33.55 -0.46 5.65
C LEU A 102 -35.05 -0.15 5.73
N GLY A 103 -35.82 -1.13 6.26
CA GLY A 103 -37.23 -0.98 6.55
C GLY A 103 -38.19 -1.03 5.35
N ALA A 104 -37.89 -0.42 4.23
CA ALA A 104 -38.71 -0.44 3.01
C ALA A 104 -37.88 -0.62 1.74
N GLU A 105 -36.56 -0.57 1.83
CA GLU A 105 -35.62 -0.61 0.72
C GLU A 105 -34.54 -1.67 1.00
N ASP A 106 -34.22 -2.44 -0.03
CA ASP A 106 -33.12 -3.39 0.00
C ASP A 106 -31.83 -2.66 -0.42
N VAL A 107 -30.76 -2.76 0.37
CA VAL A 107 -29.45 -2.22 0.02
C VAL A 107 -28.70 -3.30 -0.75
N ASP A 108 -28.52 -3.08 -2.06
CA ASP A 108 -27.84 -4.04 -2.91
C ASP A 108 -26.33 -4.02 -2.75
N ASP A 109 -25.74 -2.82 -2.71
CA ASP A 109 -24.27 -2.68 -2.64
C ASP A 109 -23.80 -1.31 -2.12
N VAL A 110 -22.59 -1.33 -1.56
CA VAL A 110 -21.90 -0.13 -1.09
C VAL A 110 -20.53 -0.04 -1.73
N VAL A 111 -20.25 1.08 -2.37
CA VAL A 111 -18.94 1.43 -2.93
C VAL A 111 -18.29 2.47 -2.03
N ARG A 112 -17.01 2.27 -1.65
CA ARG A 112 -16.28 3.19 -0.80
C ARG A 112 -14.95 3.57 -1.44
N LEU A 113 -14.65 4.87 -1.42
CA LEU A 113 -13.32 5.38 -1.71
C LEU A 113 -12.70 5.86 -0.40
N LYS A 114 -11.65 5.18 0.03
CA LYS A 114 -11.02 5.38 1.34
C LYS A 114 -9.58 5.84 1.20
N MET A 115 -9.17 6.76 2.06
CA MET A 115 -7.78 7.06 2.36
C MET A 115 -7.41 6.38 3.68
N ARG A 116 -6.23 5.78 3.74
CA ARG A 116 -5.72 5.12 4.94
C ARG A 116 -4.38 5.71 5.36
N ALA A 117 -4.20 5.87 6.66
CA ALA A 117 -2.97 6.33 7.27
C ALA A 117 -2.65 5.46 8.48
N GLY A 118 -1.46 4.88 8.51
CA GLY A 118 -1.12 3.88 9.52
C GLY A 118 0.31 3.99 10.03
N TYR A 119 0.56 3.27 11.10
CA TYR A 119 1.88 3.12 11.70
C TYR A 119 2.39 1.71 11.44
N ASP A 120 3.59 1.63 10.85
CA ASP A 120 4.27 0.38 10.58
C ASP A 120 4.95 -0.15 11.85
N LEU A 121 4.56 -1.34 12.26
CA LEU A 121 5.11 -2.11 13.36
C LEU A 121 5.75 -3.41 12.83
N ASP A 122 6.53 -3.31 11.76
CA ASP A 122 7.17 -4.41 11.04
C ASP A 122 6.13 -5.27 10.27
N ARG A 123 5.73 -6.39 10.78
CA ARG A 123 4.73 -7.25 10.13
C ARG A 123 3.28 -6.84 10.44
N THR A 124 3.09 -5.84 11.29
CA THR A 124 1.77 -5.36 11.69
C THR A 124 1.61 -3.90 11.26
N LEU A 125 0.55 -3.59 10.55
CA LEU A 125 0.12 -2.24 10.25
C LEU A 125 -1.14 -1.94 11.06
N VAL A 126 -1.11 -0.87 11.87
CA VAL A 126 -2.30 -0.32 12.53
C VAL A 126 -2.64 0.99 11.83
N TYR A 127 -3.87 1.15 11.39
CA TYR A 127 -4.24 2.28 10.53
C TYR A 127 -5.61 2.85 10.86
N GLY A 128 -5.77 4.13 10.55
CA GLY A 128 -7.06 4.81 10.47
C GLY A 128 -7.47 4.97 9.01
N VAL A 129 -8.77 5.01 8.76
CA VAL A 129 -9.35 5.29 7.44
C VAL A 129 -10.37 6.42 7.54
N VAL A 130 -10.44 7.19 6.45
CA VAL A 130 -11.51 8.14 6.18
C VAL A 130 -11.84 8.09 4.70
N GLY A 131 -13.10 8.33 4.35
CA GLY A 131 -13.49 8.25 2.95
C GLY A 131 -14.91 8.67 2.69
N ALA A 132 -15.33 8.47 1.44
CA ALA A 132 -16.70 8.61 0.99
C ALA A 132 -17.27 7.21 0.69
N ALA A 133 -18.53 7.02 1.06
CA ALA A 133 -19.31 5.83 0.74
C ALA A 133 -20.47 6.25 -0.16
N GLN A 134 -20.74 5.46 -1.17
CA GLN A 134 -21.93 5.58 -2.01
C GLN A 134 -22.76 4.31 -1.82
N LEU A 135 -23.99 4.53 -1.42
CA LEU A 135 -25.00 3.49 -1.28
C LEU A 135 -25.80 3.45 -2.57
N ASN A 136 -25.90 2.29 -3.18
CA ASN A 136 -26.75 2.09 -4.34
C ASN A 136 -27.97 1.26 -3.90
N THR A 137 -29.15 1.81 -4.15
CA THR A 137 -30.43 1.13 -3.97
C THR A 137 -31.21 1.16 -5.28
N ASP A 138 -32.27 0.34 -5.39
CA ASP A 138 -33.11 0.29 -6.59
C ASP A 138 -33.76 1.61 -6.97
N ASN A 139 -33.92 2.56 -6.04
CA ASN A 139 -34.69 3.78 -6.24
C ASN A 139 -33.87 5.08 -6.10
N PHE A 140 -32.73 5.08 -5.41
CA PHE A 140 -31.88 6.27 -5.22
C PHE A 140 -30.43 5.90 -4.88
N ASP A 141 -29.52 6.86 -5.12
CA ASP A 141 -28.12 6.81 -4.73
C ASP A 141 -27.89 7.82 -3.60
N ASP A 142 -27.33 7.38 -2.49
CA ASP A 142 -26.96 8.26 -1.40
C ASP A 142 -25.46 8.27 -1.15
N THR A 143 -24.92 9.41 -0.71
CA THR A 143 -23.50 9.59 -0.47
C THR A 143 -23.26 10.02 0.96
N GLY A 144 -22.49 9.20 1.69
CA GLY A 144 -22.08 9.46 3.06
C GLY A 144 -20.57 9.51 3.21
N TRP A 145 -20.12 9.80 4.42
CA TRP A 145 -18.73 9.68 4.79
C TRP A 145 -18.52 8.42 5.66
N VAL A 146 -17.29 7.92 5.61
CA VAL A 146 -16.86 6.77 6.40
C VAL A 146 -15.58 7.09 7.13
N ALA A 147 -15.49 6.67 8.38
CA ALA A 147 -14.26 6.70 9.16
C ALA A 147 -14.10 5.42 9.94
N GLY A 148 -12.87 5.01 10.22
CA GLY A 148 -12.65 3.76 10.92
C GLY A 148 -11.21 3.50 11.31
N LEU A 149 -11.01 2.32 11.88
CA LEU A 149 -9.71 1.84 12.33
C LEU A 149 -9.54 0.39 11.86
N GLY A 150 -8.29 0.02 11.57
CA GLY A 150 -7.96 -1.34 11.19
C GLY A 150 -6.57 -1.76 11.64
N ALA A 151 -6.36 -3.05 11.57
CA ALA A 151 -5.05 -3.65 11.75
C ALA A 151 -4.87 -4.80 10.75
N GLU A 152 -3.68 -4.88 10.16
CA GLU A 152 -3.28 -5.95 9.24
C GLU A 152 -1.98 -6.60 9.74
N TYR A 153 -1.84 -7.89 9.48
CA TYR A 153 -0.66 -8.67 9.78
C TYR A 153 -0.18 -9.40 8.53
N LEU A 154 1.09 -9.20 8.16
CA LEU A 154 1.76 -9.94 7.08
C LEU A 154 2.04 -11.38 7.52
N VAL A 155 1.20 -12.30 7.06
CA VAL A 155 1.39 -13.75 7.29
C VAL A 155 2.55 -14.27 6.45
N THR A 156 2.65 -13.76 5.22
CA THR A 156 3.80 -13.95 4.30
C THR A 156 4.20 -12.59 3.74
N ASP A 157 5.22 -12.53 2.92
CA ASP A 157 5.65 -11.27 2.29
C ASP A 157 4.59 -10.71 1.29
N ASN A 158 3.70 -11.56 0.81
CA ASN A 158 2.67 -11.19 -0.16
C ASN A 158 1.23 -11.35 0.35
N VAL A 159 1.02 -11.91 1.55
CA VAL A 159 -0.32 -12.15 2.08
C VAL A 159 -0.46 -11.52 3.45
N SER A 160 -1.45 -10.66 3.61
CA SER A 160 -1.85 -10.13 4.90
C SER A 160 -3.27 -10.55 5.28
N LEU A 161 -3.48 -10.69 6.58
CA LEU A 161 -4.80 -10.85 7.19
C LEU A 161 -5.03 -9.67 8.12
N GLY A 162 -6.26 -9.18 8.16
CA GLY A 162 -6.59 -8.03 8.98
C GLY A 162 -8.03 -8.00 9.44
N ALA A 163 -8.30 -6.99 10.25
CA ALA A 163 -9.63 -6.62 10.67
C ALA A 163 -9.79 -5.11 10.55
N GLU A 164 -10.97 -4.68 10.16
CA GLU A 164 -11.33 -3.27 9.98
C GLU A 164 -12.71 -3.02 10.58
N TYR A 165 -12.83 -1.94 11.32
CA TYR A 165 -14.09 -1.41 11.83
C TYR A 165 -14.34 -0.07 11.18
N LEU A 166 -15.52 0.11 10.60
CA LEU A 166 -15.96 1.31 9.90
C LEU A 166 -17.26 1.82 10.52
N TYR A 167 -17.28 3.12 10.78
CA TYR A 167 -18.46 3.89 11.08
C TYR A 167 -18.85 4.67 9.83
N HIS A 168 -20.12 4.63 9.48
CA HIS A 168 -20.72 5.32 8.34
C HIS A 168 -21.76 6.30 8.86
N GLN A 169 -21.77 7.48 8.26
CA GLN A 169 -22.85 8.46 8.48
C GLN A 169 -23.33 8.96 7.12
N PHE A 170 -24.63 8.85 6.92
CA PHE A 170 -25.34 9.35 5.76
C PHE A 170 -26.23 10.51 6.24
N ASP A 171 -25.98 11.71 5.70
CA ASP A 171 -26.72 12.91 6.03
C ASP A 171 -27.94 13.05 5.09
N ASP A 172 -29.12 13.40 5.61
CA ASP A 172 -30.36 13.63 4.84
C ASP A 172 -30.86 12.40 4.04
N PHE A 173 -30.84 11.23 4.63
CA PHE A 173 -31.37 10.03 3.97
C PHE A 173 -32.82 10.26 3.48
N ASP A 174 -33.05 10.11 2.15
CA ASP A 174 -34.34 10.24 1.46
C ASP A 174 -35.06 11.61 1.70
N ASP A 175 -34.31 12.74 1.80
CA ASP A 175 -34.87 14.10 2.06
C ASP A 175 -35.79 14.17 3.31
N THR A 176 -35.69 13.19 4.21
CA THR A 176 -36.54 13.11 5.41
C THR A 176 -35.98 13.84 6.62
N GLY A 177 -34.70 14.27 6.55
CA GLY A 177 -33.98 14.92 7.63
C GLY A 177 -33.60 13.99 8.78
N ASN A 178 -33.52 12.69 8.53
CA ASN A 178 -33.02 11.69 9.46
C ASN A 178 -31.60 11.28 9.06
N ASP A 179 -30.68 11.29 10.02
CA ASP A 179 -29.34 10.77 9.85
C ASP A 179 -29.37 9.24 10.14
N ILE A 180 -28.68 8.47 9.30
CA ILE A 180 -28.53 7.03 9.52
C ILE A 180 -27.08 6.73 9.85
N ASP A 181 -26.88 6.07 10.97
CA ASP A 181 -25.60 5.56 11.42
C ASP A 181 -25.52 4.06 11.18
N ALA A 182 -24.41 3.62 10.60
CA ALA A 182 -24.16 2.22 10.36
C ALA A 182 -22.71 1.85 10.73
N ASP A 183 -22.57 0.73 11.39
CA ASP A 183 -21.28 0.17 11.79
C ASP A 183 -20.98 -1.10 11.00
N THR A 184 -19.75 -1.27 10.60
CA THR A 184 -19.30 -2.48 9.91
C THR A 184 -18.00 -3.00 10.52
N PHE A 185 -17.98 -4.27 10.90
CA PHE A 185 -16.76 -4.98 11.26
C PHE A 185 -16.45 -6.03 10.20
N SER A 186 -15.25 -6.03 9.65
CA SER A 186 -14.83 -6.93 8.59
C SER A 186 -13.49 -7.60 8.90
N LEU A 187 -13.39 -8.88 8.60
CA LEU A 187 -12.13 -9.60 8.45
C LEU A 187 -11.68 -9.48 7.00
N ARG A 188 -10.39 -9.29 6.79
CA ARG A 188 -9.81 -8.99 5.49
C ARG A 188 -8.67 -9.95 5.18
N ALA A 189 -8.57 -10.36 3.92
CA ALA A 189 -7.44 -11.13 3.41
C ALA A 189 -6.94 -10.47 2.12
N ASN A 190 -5.67 -10.06 2.09
CA ASN A 190 -5.08 -9.29 1.00
C ASN A 190 -3.93 -10.04 0.36
N PHE A 191 -3.81 -9.91 -0.94
CA PHE A 191 -2.62 -10.25 -1.70
C PHE A 191 -1.92 -8.97 -2.13
N ARG A 192 -0.64 -8.83 -1.77
CA ARG A 192 0.22 -7.65 -2.05
C ARG A 192 1.23 -7.97 -3.15
N PHE A 193 1.49 -6.97 -4.05
CA PHE A 193 2.39 -7.12 -5.21
C PHE A 193 3.15 -5.84 -5.54
#